data_3e7401dc3dcb2d4e80f37a02cc65edac
#
_entry.id   3e7401dc3dcb2d4e80f37a02cc65edac
#
_cell.length_a   1.000
_cell.length_b   1.000
_cell.length_c   1.000
_cell.angle_alpha   90.00
_cell.angle_beta   90.00
_cell.angle_gamma   90.00
#
_symmetry.space_group_name_H-M   'P 1'
#
loop_
_entity.id
_entity.type
_entity.pdbx_description
1 polymer ?
#
loop_
_entity_poly.entity_id
_entity_poly.type
_entity_poly.pdbx_seq_one_letter_code
_entity_poly.pdbx_strand_id
1 'polypeptide(L)'
;GSAVSAVDRTHTALMGYLRLACQGIGTQIEESDGLTSLLKKLVKNHPALEGHAHMEQIGKVLRSSGAILDALEPLRNRASMAHANHELLEEPEARLIVNVSRTLFHSLDSRLGELAR
;
A
#
# COMPACT_ATOMS: atom_id res chain seq x y z
N GLY A 1 -12.32 -16.73 5.82
CA GLY A 1 -11.94 -17.53 4.71
C GLY A 1 -10.62 -17.10 4.11
N SER A 2 -10.22 -17.79 3.08
CA SER A 2 -8.95 -17.53 2.40
C SER A 2 -8.85 -16.13 1.80
N ALA A 3 -9.99 -15.59 1.32
CA ALA A 3 -10.01 -14.25 0.72
C ALA A 3 -9.63 -13.18 1.73
N VAL A 4 -10.24 -13.21 2.91
CA VAL A 4 -9.94 -12.27 3.99
C VAL A 4 -8.48 -12.41 4.43
N SER A 5 -8.00 -13.64 4.58
CA SER A 5 -6.61 -13.90 4.98
C SER A 5 -5.62 -13.35 3.96
N ALA A 6 -5.91 -13.52 2.66
CA ALA A 6 -5.04 -13.00 1.60
C ALA A 6 -4.99 -11.47 1.64
N VAL A 7 -6.15 -10.81 1.83
CA VAL A 7 -6.23 -9.36 1.93
C VAL A 7 -5.42 -8.86 3.13
N ASP A 8 -5.61 -9.48 4.30
CA ASP A 8 -4.91 -9.07 5.51
C ASP A 8 -3.40 -9.25 5.39
N ARG A 9 -2.94 -10.38 4.84
CA ARG A 9 -1.51 -10.61 4.64
C ARG A 9 -0.90 -9.61 3.67
N THR A 10 -1.60 -9.35 2.57
CA THR A 10 -1.12 -8.43 1.55
C THR A 10 -1.05 -7.00 2.10
N HIS A 11 -2.08 -6.57 2.82
CA HIS A 11 -2.11 -5.25 3.44
C HIS A 11 -0.98 -5.10 4.45
N THR A 12 -0.81 -6.08 5.33
CA THR A 12 0.24 -6.07 6.35
C THR A 12 1.62 -6.00 5.71
N ALA A 13 1.84 -6.78 4.67
CA ALA A 13 3.12 -6.79 3.96
C ALA A 13 3.41 -5.43 3.31
N LEU A 14 2.41 -4.84 2.67
CA LEU A 14 2.57 -3.54 2.03
C LEU A 14 2.84 -2.44 3.06
N MET A 15 2.10 -2.42 4.16
CA MET A 15 2.32 -1.45 5.23
C MET A 15 3.71 -1.58 5.83
N GLY A 16 4.15 -2.81 6.08
CA GLY A 16 5.49 -3.06 6.60
C GLY A 16 6.58 -2.58 5.65
N TYR A 17 6.40 -2.84 4.37
CA TYR A 17 7.32 -2.37 3.34
C TYR A 17 7.43 -0.85 3.32
N LEU A 18 6.29 -0.16 3.33
CA LEU A 18 6.27 1.30 3.30
C LEU A 18 6.93 1.90 4.54
N ARG A 19 6.67 1.32 5.71
CA ARG A 19 7.31 1.78 6.96
C ARG A 19 8.81 1.62 6.90
N LEU A 20 9.30 0.47 6.46
CA LEU A 20 10.73 0.23 6.33
C LEU A 20 11.37 1.16 5.31
N ALA A 21 10.69 1.41 4.18
CA ALA A 21 11.22 2.31 3.16
C ALA A 21 11.35 3.74 3.70
N CYS A 22 10.33 4.23 4.42
CA CYS A 22 10.40 5.55 5.04
C CYS A 22 11.49 5.63 6.10
N GLN A 23 11.59 4.63 6.96
CA GLN A 23 12.61 4.59 8.00
C GLN A 23 14.01 4.55 7.39
N GLY A 24 14.18 3.81 6.31
CA GLY A 24 15.47 3.68 5.63
C GLY A 24 16.03 4.99 5.10
N ILE A 25 15.16 5.95 4.80
CA ILE A 25 15.58 7.28 4.36
C ILE A 25 15.50 8.34 5.46
N GLY A 26 15.29 7.91 6.69
CA GLY A 26 15.25 8.82 7.85
C GLY A 26 13.98 9.66 7.94
N THR A 27 12.94 9.32 7.23
CA THR A 27 11.67 10.03 7.32
C THR A 27 10.93 9.60 8.57
N GLN A 28 10.50 10.59 9.35
CA GLN A 28 9.75 10.29 10.56
C GLN A 28 8.34 9.82 10.23
N ILE A 29 7.96 8.71 10.81
CA ILE A 29 6.62 8.15 10.64
C ILE A 29 5.96 8.02 12.01
N GLU A 30 4.63 8.07 12.00
CA GLU A 30 3.82 7.91 13.18
C GLU A 30 3.12 6.55 13.15
N GLU A 31 2.78 6.05 14.32
CA GLU A 31 2.06 4.79 14.42
C GLU A 31 0.70 4.86 13.72
N SER A 32 0.10 6.04 13.73
CA SER A 32 -1.19 6.29 13.11
C SER A 32 -1.13 6.49 11.59
N ASP A 33 0.07 6.54 10.99
CA ASP A 33 0.19 6.72 9.55
C ASP A 33 -0.44 5.56 8.80
N GLY A 34 -1.43 5.86 7.98
CA GLY A 34 -2.05 4.90 7.08
C GLY A 34 -1.29 4.82 5.76
N LEU A 35 -1.84 4.05 4.85
CA LEU A 35 -1.19 3.76 3.57
C LEU A 35 -0.96 5.03 2.75
N THR A 36 -1.99 5.86 2.61
CA THR A 36 -1.87 7.12 1.87
C THR A 36 -0.82 8.04 2.47
N SER A 37 -0.81 8.14 3.81
CA SER A 37 0.14 8.99 4.52
C SER A 37 1.58 8.53 4.30
N LEU A 38 1.83 7.23 4.40
CA LEU A 38 3.17 6.67 4.18
C LEU A 38 3.61 6.88 2.73
N LEU A 39 2.70 6.69 1.77
CA LEU A 39 3.01 6.94 0.36
C LEU A 39 3.36 8.38 0.09
N LYS A 40 2.62 9.33 0.68
CA LYS A 40 2.94 10.75 0.53
C LYS A 40 4.34 11.06 1.05
N LYS A 41 4.67 10.54 2.22
CA LYS A 41 5.99 10.74 2.81
C LYS A 41 7.09 10.14 1.95
N LEU A 42 6.86 8.94 1.43
CA LEU A 42 7.82 8.25 0.59
C LEU A 42 8.05 8.99 -0.73
N VAL A 43 6.98 9.36 -1.43
CA VAL A 43 7.06 10.07 -2.71
C VAL A 43 7.76 11.42 -2.55
N LYS A 44 7.50 12.11 -1.44
CA LYS A 44 8.10 13.42 -1.18
C LYS A 44 9.58 13.33 -0.87
N ASN A 45 10.02 12.28 -0.18
CA ASN A 45 11.35 12.28 0.43
C ASN A 45 12.33 11.26 -0.14
N HIS A 46 11.85 10.22 -0.83
CA HIS A 46 12.77 9.18 -1.28
C HIS A 46 13.56 9.61 -2.52
N PRO A 47 14.91 9.52 -2.47
CA PRO A 47 15.75 9.96 -3.59
C PRO A 47 15.47 9.22 -4.91
N ALA A 48 15.10 7.95 -4.85
CA ALA A 48 14.79 7.16 -6.05
C ALA A 48 13.57 7.67 -6.79
N LEU A 49 12.74 8.48 -6.14
CA LEU A 49 11.52 9.03 -6.71
C LEU A 49 11.69 10.50 -7.11
N GLU A 50 12.85 11.09 -6.86
CA GLU A 50 13.15 12.46 -7.24
C GLU A 50 13.79 12.53 -8.62
N GLY A 51 13.53 13.63 -9.33
CA GLY A 51 14.26 13.97 -10.55
C GLY A 51 13.98 13.10 -11.76
N HIS A 52 13.06 12.17 -11.66
CA HIS A 52 12.67 11.36 -12.81
C HIS A 52 11.71 12.12 -13.71
N ALA A 53 11.83 11.90 -15.03
CA ALA A 53 10.86 12.41 -15.98
C ALA A 53 9.47 11.89 -15.59
N HIS A 54 8.49 12.77 -15.68
CA HIS A 54 7.09 12.45 -15.35
C HIS A 54 6.84 12.07 -13.89
N MET A 55 7.74 12.43 -12.99
CA MET A 55 7.60 12.07 -11.56
C MET A 55 6.35 12.68 -10.94
N GLU A 56 5.92 13.84 -11.40
CA GLU A 56 4.67 14.43 -10.93
C GLU A 56 3.48 13.48 -11.20
N GLN A 57 3.41 12.95 -12.41
CA GLN A 57 2.35 12.03 -12.80
C GLN A 57 2.48 10.69 -12.08
N ILE A 58 3.69 10.18 -11.98
CA ILE A 58 3.96 8.92 -11.28
C ILE A 58 3.56 9.03 -9.80
N GLY A 59 3.92 10.16 -9.17
CA GLY A 59 3.54 10.41 -7.79
C GLY A 59 2.03 10.44 -7.59
N LYS A 60 1.29 11.03 -8.53
CA LYS A 60 -0.18 11.03 -8.49
C LYS A 60 -0.74 9.62 -8.59
N VAL A 61 -0.18 8.79 -9.47
CA VAL A 61 -0.62 7.40 -9.62
C VAL A 61 -0.39 6.63 -8.33
N LEU A 62 0.79 6.76 -7.74
CA LEU A 62 1.13 6.06 -6.50
C LEU A 62 0.20 6.48 -5.36
N ARG A 63 0.00 7.78 -5.17
CA ARG A 63 -0.88 8.29 -4.12
C ARG A 63 -2.33 7.89 -4.36
N SER A 64 -2.77 7.89 -5.63
CA SER A 64 -4.13 7.47 -5.98
C SER A 64 -4.33 5.99 -5.70
N SER A 65 -3.33 5.16 -5.95
CA SER A 65 -3.39 3.74 -5.61
C SER A 65 -3.56 3.54 -4.09
N GLY A 66 -2.84 4.32 -3.31
CA GLY A 66 -3.00 4.31 -1.86
C GLY A 66 -4.41 4.72 -1.43
N ALA A 67 -4.95 5.76 -2.07
CA ALA A 67 -6.31 6.23 -1.78
C ALA A 67 -7.37 5.17 -2.12
N ILE A 68 -7.17 4.44 -3.22
CA ILE A 68 -8.06 3.33 -3.57
C ILE A 68 -8.06 2.27 -2.46
N LEU A 69 -6.89 1.89 -2.00
CA LEU A 69 -6.77 0.89 -0.94
C LEU A 69 -7.36 1.37 0.37
N ASP A 70 -7.16 2.65 0.73
CA ASP A 70 -7.76 3.23 1.92
C ASP A 70 -9.29 3.27 1.81
N ALA A 71 -9.83 3.53 0.63
CA ALA A 71 -11.27 3.52 0.41
C ALA A 71 -11.89 2.14 0.63
N LEU A 72 -11.10 1.09 0.44
CA LEU A 72 -11.55 -0.29 0.66
C LEU A 72 -11.36 -0.75 2.11
N GLU A 73 -10.69 0.06 2.93
CA GLU A 73 -10.40 -0.28 4.32
C GLU A 73 -11.65 -0.64 5.15
N PRO A 74 -12.77 0.09 5.06
CA PRO A 74 -13.96 -0.30 5.80
C PRO A 74 -14.47 -1.69 5.45
N LEU A 75 -14.40 -2.08 4.18
CA LEU A 75 -14.79 -3.41 3.76
C LEU A 75 -13.85 -4.47 4.31
N ARG A 76 -12.55 -4.21 4.27
CA ARG A 76 -11.54 -5.11 4.85
C ARG A 76 -11.76 -5.28 6.34
N ASN A 77 -11.99 -4.19 7.06
CA ASN A 77 -12.19 -4.23 8.51
C ASN A 77 -13.46 -4.99 8.87
N ARG A 78 -14.55 -4.78 8.14
CA ARG A 78 -15.79 -5.51 8.36
C ARG A 78 -15.60 -7.00 8.13
N ALA A 79 -14.88 -7.36 7.07
CA ALA A 79 -14.62 -8.76 6.74
C ALA A 79 -13.77 -9.42 7.82
N SER A 80 -12.77 -8.72 8.34
CA SER A 80 -11.91 -9.22 9.41
C SER A 80 -12.65 -9.40 10.74
N MET A 81 -13.63 -8.55 10.99
CA MET A 81 -14.45 -8.59 12.22
C MET A 81 -15.64 -9.51 12.10
N ALA A 82 -16.04 -9.86 10.90
CA ALA A 82 -17.19 -10.71 10.67
C ALA A 82 -16.89 -12.14 11.10
N HIS A 83 -17.88 -12.79 11.68
CA HIS A 83 -17.78 -14.21 11.95
C HIS A 83 -17.90 -15.01 10.65
N ALA A 84 -17.51 -16.27 10.68
CA ALA A 84 -17.40 -17.14 9.52
C ALA A 84 -18.64 -17.18 8.61
N ASN A 85 -19.81 -16.86 9.17
CA ASN A 85 -21.07 -16.94 8.42
C ASN A 85 -21.45 -15.63 7.70
N HIS A 86 -20.65 -14.57 7.85
CA HIS A 86 -20.96 -13.25 7.30
C HIS A 86 -19.75 -12.68 6.59
N GLU A 87 -19.47 -13.22 5.43
CA GLU A 87 -18.42 -12.66 4.60
C GLU A 87 -18.96 -11.40 3.92
N LEU A 88 -18.47 -10.24 4.39
CA LEU A 88 -18.84 -8.95 3.83
C LEU A 88 -17.96 -8.59 2.65
N LEU A 89 -16.78 -9.21 2.56
CA LEU A 89 -15.85 -9.00 1.47
C LEU A 89 -15.96 -10.20 0.52
N GLU A 90 -16.52 -9.97 -0.65
CA GLU A 90 -16.65 -11.00 -1.66
C GLU A 90 -15.32 -11.22 -2.36
N GLU A 91 -15.19 -12.36 -3.03
CA GLU A 91 -13.95 -12.72 -3.70
C GLU A 91 -13.52 -11.73 -4.78
N PRO A 92 -14.40 -11.17 -5.62
CA PRO A 92 -13.96 -10.17 -6.61
C PRO A 92 -13.33 -8.94 -5.95
N GLU A 93 -13.88 -8.45 -4.85
CA GLU A 93 -13.36 -7.30 -4.14
C GLU A 93 -12.06 -7.64 -3.43
N ALA A 94 -11.96 -8.83 -2.86
CA ALA A 94 -10.73 -9.31 -2.24
C ALA A 94 -9.60 -9.38 -3.29
N ARG A 95 -9.92 -9.90 -4.46
CA ARG A 95 -8.96 -10.00 -5.56
C ARG A 95 -8.50 -8.63 -6.03
N LEU A 96 -9.43 -7.68 -6.11
CA LEU A 96 -9.09 -6.30 -6.45
C LEU A 96 -8.08 -5.71 -5.47
N ILE A 97 -8.35 -5.84 -4.17
CA ILE A 97 -7.45 -5.32 -3.13
C ILE A 97 -6.06 -5.97 -3.25
N VAL A 98 -6.01 -7.29 -3.37
CA VAL A 98 -4.74 -8.00 -3.49
C VAL A 98 -3.98 -7.57 -4.73
N ASN A 99 -4.65 -7.46 -5.86
CA ASN A 99 -4.01 -7.10 -7.13
C ASN A 99 -3.49 -5.66 -7.12
N VAL A 100 -4.28 -4.71 -6.61
CA VAL A 100 -3.83 -3.32 -6.50
C VAL A 100 -2.63 -3.23 -5.56
N SER A 101 -2.67 -3.92 -4.43
CA SER A 101 -1.57 -3.92 -3.46
C SER A 101 -0.29 -4.50 -4.06
N ARG A 102 -0.40 -5.59 -4.79
CA ARG A 102 0.76 -6.22 -5.45
C ARG A 102 1.34 -5.32 -6.52
N THR A 103 0.49 -4.71 -7.33
CA THR A 103 0.93 -3.80 -8.39
C THR A 103 1.67 -2.62 -7.80
N LEU A 104 1.12 -2.03 -6.75
CA LEU A 104 1.75 -0.91 -6.05
C LEU A 104 3.10 -1.33 -5.46
N PHE A 105 3.15 -2.47 -4.79
CA PHE A 105 4.38 -3.00 -4.21
C PHE A 105 5.46 -3.20 -5.28
N HIS A 106 5.13 -3.87 -6.37
CA HIS A 106 6.10 -4.16 -7.43
C HIS A 106 6.59 -2.90 -8.11
N SER A 107 5.71 -1.93 -8.31
CA SER A 107 6.09 -0.65 -8.90
C SER A 107 7.07 0.10 -8.00
N LEU A 108 6.77 0.18 -6.72
CA LEU A 108 7.66 0.82 -5.74
C LEU A 108 8.99 0.09 -5.64
N ASP A 109 8.95 -1.22 -5.48
CA ASP A 109 10.17 -2.01 -5.32
C ASP A 109 11.09 -1.87 -6.53
N SER A 110 10.53 -1.80 -7.72
CA SER A 110 11.32 -1.59 -8.94
C SER A 110 12.06 -0.25 -8.90
N ARG A 111 11.40 0.80 -8.40
CA ARG A 111 12.02 2.12 -8.31
C ARG A 111 13.00 2.23 -7.14
N LEU A 112 12.59 1.77 -5.97
CA LEU A 112 13.41 1.88 -4.76
C LEU A 112 14.60 0.92 -4.81
N GLY A 113 14.42 -0.23 -5.40
CA GLY A 113 15.48 -1.22 -5.56
C GLY A 113 16.62 -0.76 -6.45
N GLU A 114 16.36 0.14 -7.39
CA GLU A 114 17.39 0.69 -8.26
C GLU A 114 18.48 1.42 -7.46
N LEU A 115 18.12 2.08 -6.38
CA LEU A 115 19.08 2.78 -5.53
C LEU A 115 19.90 1.84 -4.65
N ALA A 116 19.33 0.69 -4.32
CA ALA A 116 19.99 -0.30 -3.47
C ALA A 116 21.00 -1.16 -4.24
N ARG A 117 20.99 -1.08 -5.56
CA ARG A 117 21.89 -1.87 -6.41
C ARG A 117 23.16 -1.13 -6.80
#